data_c62f9da05f38212db82459bb7af5705c
#
_entry.id   c62f9da05f38212db82459bb7af5705c
#
_cell.length_a   1.000
_cell.length_b   1.000
_cell.length_c   1.000
_cell.angle_alpha   90.00
_cell.angle_beta   90.00
_cell.angle_gamma   90.00
#
_symmetry.space_group_name_H-M   'P 1'
#
loop_
_entity.id
_entity.type
_entity.pdbx_description
1 polymer ?
#
loop_
_entity_poly.entity_id
_entity_poly.type
_entity_poly.pdbx_seq_one_letter_code
_entity_poly.pdbx_strand_id
1 'polypeptide(L)'
;MKIGVLSGFGGWSESYRKACEELKVAHVMIDIESSQWMENIKAVDNEIDGYIASPPCLFQEYKTIYDERLFFIDQFFKKPIYPNYKSCYIYESKRNMASFLDFYALPHAKTRVFSKKNEAIEYLRQATYPIVVKSNIGAGGTAVYIVDSFGKAKRIANKIFGCHNGLICTGNKPTSDKYLIPIGLSGQSQKHNMIVQDFHKIKWEWRVLKIGNSYFGHQKLLKGNKASGSGLVGWVMPPIEVLNLAKSVCDKGGFDVMDVDIFETVDGRLLINEIQAQFGSYLDYQMMVDDKPGRLVYSDEKGFVWEEGVFNRLNSCLLRVQNFVEILSKE
;
A
#
# COMPACT_ATOMS: atom_id res chain seq x y z
N MET A 1 16.64 23.56 5.36
CA MET A 1 15.84 22.48 4.77
C MET A 1 14.36 22.81 4.93
N LYS A 2 13.58 22.76 3.86
CA LYS A 2 12.15 23.02 3.83
C LYS A 2 11.43 21.95 2.98
N ILE A 3 10.36 21.37 3.46
CA ILE A 3 9.66 20.25 2.82
C ILE A 3 8.32 20.71 2.26
N GLY A 4 8.01 20.32 1.02
CA GLY A 4 6.69 20.44 0.42
C GLY A 4 5.79 19.25 0.80
N VAL A 5 4.72 19.47 1.56
CA VAL A 5 3.76 18.41 1.90
C VAL A 5 2.61 18.45 0.93
N LEU A 6 2.52 17.44 0.04
CA LEU A 6 1.46 17.33 -0.94
C LEU A 6 0.14 16.98 -0.25
N SER A 7 -0.88 17.80 -0.47
CA SER A 7 -2.22 17.65 0.11
C SER A 7 -3.30 17.45 -0.94
N GLY A 8 -4.47 17.02 -0.51
CA GLY A 8 -5.61 16.70 -1.37
C GLY A 8 -5.88 15.20 -1.46
N PHE A 9 -6.92 14.82 -2.18
CA PHE A 9 -7.35 13.44 -2.45
C PHE A 9 -7.57 12.57 -1.20
N GLY A 10 -7.71 13.17 0.00
CA GLY A 10 -7.99 12.45 1.24
C GLY A 10 -6.81 11.69 1.87
N GLY A 11 -5.59 12.07 1.53
CA GLY A 11 -4.37 11.49 2.12
C GLY A 11 -4.09 11.92 3.57
N TRP A 12 -2.90 11.60 4.09
CA TRP A 12 -2.47 11.89 5.47
C TRP A 12 -1.67 13.18 5.61
N SER A 13 -1.84 14.13 4.70
CA SER A 13 -1.09 15.38 4.68
C SER A 13 -1.14 16.12 6.01
N GLU A 14 -2.27 16.08 6.72
CA GLU A 14 -2.41 16.72 8.04
C GLU A 14 -1.53 16.05 9.13
N SER A 15 -1.37 14.72 9.09
CA SER A 15 -0.47 14.02 10.01
C SER A 15 1.00 14.36 9.71
N TYR A 16 1.35 14.52 8.45
CA TYR A 16 2.69 14.98 8.06
C TYR A 16 2.94 16.44 8.45
N ARG A 17 1.94 17.33 8.30
CA ARG A 17 2.04 18.71 8.76
C ARG A 17 2.36 18.76 10.26
N LYS A 18 1.57 18.03 11.08
CA LYS A 18 1.79 17.93 12.53
C LYS A 18 3.16 17.35 12.88
N ALA A 19 3.61 16.35 12.14
CA ALA A 19 4.93 15.76 12.34
C ALA A 19 6.06 16.76 12.04
N CYS A 20 5.96 17.55 10.97
CA CYS A 20 6.90 18.61 10.66
C CYS A 20 6.92 19.68 11.76
N GLU A 21 5.76 20.08 12.28
CA GLU A 21 5.66 21.05 13.38
C GLU A 21 6.33 20.54 14.66
N GLU A 22 6.04 19.29 15.07
CA GLU A 22 6.63 18.68 16.26
C GLU A 22 8.16 18.56 16.13
N LEU A 23 8.65 18.20 14.96
CA LEU A 23 10.07 18.08 14.66
C LEU A 23 10.75 19.42 14.34
N LYS A 24 9.99 20.52 14.30
CA LYS A 24 10.47 21.86 13.92
C LYS A 24 11.12 21.89 12.53
N VAL A 25 10.60 21.09 11.60
CA VAL A 25 11.01 21.06 10.20
C VAL A 25 10.19 22.10 9.43
N ALA A 26 10.87 23.01 8.74
CA ALA A 26 10.20 23.99 7.89
C ALA A 26 9.43 23.25 6.77
N HIS A 27 8.18 23.63 6.53
CA HIS A 27 7.34 22.98 5.55
C HIS A 27 6.34 23.93 4.92
N VAL A 28 5.77 23.52 3.81
CA VAL A 28 4.66 24.20 3.12
C VAL A 28 3.66 23.18 2.64
N MET A 29 2.37 23.43 2.86
CA MET A 29 1.29 22.59 2.32
C MET A 29 1.02 22.98 0.88
N ILE A 30 0.97 21.99 -0.01
CA ILE A 30 0.78 22.18 -1.45
C ILE A 30 -0.44 21.39 -1.88
N ASP A 31 -1.52 22.09 -2.21
CA ASP A 31 -2.74 21.45 -2.70
C ASP A 31 -2.55 21.00 -4.15
N ILE A 32 -2.42 19.67 -4.32
CA ILE A 32 -2.32 19.03 -5.63
C ILE A 32 -3.66 18.46 -6.12
N GLU A 33 -4.77 18.61 -5.39
CA GLU A 33 -6.12 18.30 -5.86
C GLU A 33 -6.72 19.46 -6.66
N SER A 34 -6.30 20.68 -6.37
CA SER A 34 -6.73 21.91 -7.06
C SER A 34 -6.48 21.86 -8.58
N SER A 35 -7.33 22.54 -9.34
CA SER A 35 -7.09 22.78 -10.78
C SER A 35 -5.83 23.62 -11.03
N GLN A 36 -5.37 24.38 -10.04
CA GLN A 36 -4.16 25.22 -10.07
C GLN A 36 -2.94 24.50 -9.46
N TRP A 37 -2.95 23.17 -9.40
CA TRP A 37 -1.88 22.40 -8.74
C TRP A 37 -0.48 22.67 -9.29
N MET A 38 -0.37 22.91 -10.60
CA MET A 38 0.90 23.19 -11.24
C MET A 38 1.47 24.55 -10.81
N GLU A 39 0.60 25.56 -10.72
CA GLU A 39 0.95 26.89 -10.21
C GLU A 39 1.33 26.81 -8.73
N ASN A 40 0.60 26.04 -7.94
CA ASN A 40 0.90 25.82 -6.52
C ASN A 40 2.30 25.22 -6.33
N ILE A 41 2.70 24.23 -7.14
CA ILE A 41 4.04 23.65 -7.11
C ILE A 41 5.08 24.70 -7.50
N LYS A 42 4.92 25.34 -8.67
CA LYS A 42 5.88 26.33 -9.19
C LYS A 42 6.11 27.49 -8.24
N ALA A 43 5.10 27.90 -7.50
CA ALA A 43 5.21 29.01 -6.55
C ALA A 43 6.21 28.75 -5.43
N VAL A 44 6.44 27.48 -5.06
CA VAL A 44 7.27 27.10 -3.91
C VAL A 44 8.46 26.21 -4.26
N ASP A 45 8.57 25.72 -5.49
CA ASP A 45 9.56 24.72 -5.85
C ASP A 45 11.00 25.18 -5.58
N ASN A 46 11.34 26.43 -5.84
CA ASN A 46 12.68 26.97 -5.58
C ASN A 46 13.03 27.07 -4.06
N GLU A 47 12.03 26.98 -3.19
CA GLU A 47 12.19 27.17 -1.75
C GLU A 47 12.26 25.85 -0.97
N ILE A 48 11.91 24.72 -1.61
CA ILE A 48 11.83 23.42 -0.97
C ILE A 48 12.91 22.46 -1.44
N ASP A 49 13.29 21.54 -0.58
CA ASP A 49 14.33 20.55 -0.85
C ASP A 49 13.76 19.21 -1.34
N GLY A 50 12.48 18.94 -1.08
CA GLY A 50 11.82 17.72 -1.53
C GLY A 50 10.33 17.69 -1.16
N TYR A 51 9.63 16.65 -1.62
CA TYR A 51 8.19 16.51 -1.46
C TYR A 51 7.81 15.29 -0.61
N ILE A 52 6.85 15.45 0.31
CA ILE A 52 6.19 14.33 0.97
C ILE A 52 4.87 14.06 0.26
N ALA A 53 4.70 12.82 -0.21
CA ALA A 53 3.52 12.32 -0.90
C ALA A 53 2.64 11.49 0.04
N SER A 54 1.33 11.58 -0.15
CA SER A 54 0.33 10.80 0.58
C SER A 54 -0.74 10.31 -0.39
N PRO A 55 -0.47 9.23 -1.16
CA PRO A 55 -1.36 8.77 -2.21
C PRO A 55 -2.71 8.28 -1.66
N PRO A 56 -3.82 8.54 -2.39
CA PRO A 56 -5.15 8.11 -1.98
C PRO A 56 -5.38 6.61 -2.17
N CYS A 57 -6.29 6.03 -1.39
CA CYS A 57 -6.63 4.61 -1.43
C CYS A 57 -8.11 4.28 -1.69
N LEU A 58 -8.96 5.28 -1.93
CA LEU A 58 -10.41 5.08 -1.94
C LEU A 58 -10.98 4.83 -3.33
N PHE A 59 -10.48 5.55 -4.35
CA PHE A 59 -11.05 5.55 -5.69
C PHE A 59 -9.98 5.44 -6.76
N GLN A 60 -10.25 4.66 -7.82
CA GLN A 60 -9.34 4.50 -8.95
C GLN A 60 -9.06 5.83 -9.64
N GLU A 61 -10.08 6.68 -9.80
CA GLU A 61 -9.98 7.97 -10.46
C GLU A 61 -9.05 8.91 -9.69
N TYR A 62 -9.18 8.97 -8.37
CA TYR A 62 -8.31 9.77 -7.51
C TYR A 62 -6.87 9.27 -7.57
N LYS A 63 -6.69 7.94 -7.48
CA LYS A 63 -5.37 7.33 -7.61
C LYS A 63 -4.74 7.63 -8.97
N THR A 64 -5.53 7.58 -10.05
CA THR A 64 -5.04 7.86 -11.40
C THR A 64 -4.58 9.30 -11.54
N ILE A 65 -5.41 10.28 -11.15
CA ILE A 65 -5.06 11.71 -11.21
C ILE A 65 -3.86 12.00 -10.29
N TYR A 66 -3.81 11.41 -9.11
CA TYR A 66 -2.70 11.57 -8.20
C TYR A 66 -1.38 11.06 -8.81
N ASP A 67 -1.40 9.86 -9.38
CA ASP A 67 -0.23 9.27 -10.04
C ASP A 67 0.26 10.10 -11.24
N GLU A 68 -0.67 10.64 -12.04
CA GLU A 68 -0.36 11.53 -13.14
C GLU A 68 0.35 12.80 -12.66
N ARG A 69 -0.17 13.45 -11.60
CA ARG A 69 0.44 14.64 -11.01
C ARG A 69 1.80 14.34 -10.38
N LEU A 70 1.89 13.23 -9.67
CA LEU A 70 3.15 12.80 -9.06
C LEU A 70 4.21 12.44 -10.11
N PHE A 71 3.80 11.89 -11.27
CA PHE A 71 4.70 11.68 -12.41
C PHE A 71 5.32 12.99 -12.90
N PHE A 72 4.52 14.06 -13.03
CA PHE A 72 5.04 15.37 -13.44
C PHE A 72 6.00 15.94 -12.39
N ILE A 73 5.69 15.79 -11.10
CA ILE A 73 6.58 16.24 -10.02
C ILE A 73 7.91 15.49 -10.10
N ASP A 74 7.89 14.15 -10.19
CA ASP A 74 9.09 13.33 -10.26
C ASP A 74 9.95 13.61 -11.49
N GLN A 75 9.33 13.69 -12.67
CA GLN A 75 10.06 13.76 -13.93
C GLN A 75 10.53 15.18 -14.30
N PHE A 76 9.80 16.22 -13.93
CA PHE A 76 10.04 17.58 -14.42
C PHE A 76 10.58 18.50 -13.33
N PHE A 77 10.16 18.38 -12.08
CA PHE A 77 10.74 19.15 -10.98
C PHE A 77 11.98 18.47 -10.38
N LYS A 78 12.10 17.15 -10.50
CA LYS A 78 13.30 16.35 -10.21
C LYS A 78 13.84 16.52 -8.78
N LYS A 79 12.96 16.75 -7.83
CA LYS A 79 13.31 16.77 -6.41
C LYS A 79 12.91 15.45 -5.74
N PRO A 80 13.59 15.05 -4.68
CA PRO A 80 13.23 13.83 -3.94
C PRO A 80 11.75 13.84 -3.52
N ILE A 81 11.09 12.70 -3.73
CA ILE A 81 9.72 12.44 -3.28
C ILE A 81 9.73 11.32 -2.25
N TYR A 82 9.03 11.50 -1.13
CA TYR A 82 8.96 10.53 -0.07
C TYR A 82 7.50 10.19 0.32
N PRO A 83 7.05 8.94 0.35
CA PRO A 83 7.73 7.78 -0.25
C PRO A 83 8.01 7.99 -1.74
N ASN A 84 9.04 7.35 -2.30
CA ASN A 84 9.44 7.60 -3.69
C ASN A 84 8.32 7.30 -4.69
N TYR A 85 8.41 7.90 -5.88
CA TYR A 85 7.39 7.79 -6.92
C TYR A 85 7.03 6.33 -7.25
N LYS A 86 8.03 5.44 -7.37
CA LYS A 86 7.79 4.02 -7.69
C LYS A 86 6.92 3.33 -6.63
N SER A 87 7.19 3.58 -5.36
CA SER A 87 6.41 3.00 -4.26
C SER A 87 4.98 3.54 -4.24
N CYS A 88 4.81 4.85 -4.48
CA CYS A 88 3.49 5.48 -4.62
C CYS A 88 2.71 4.94 -5.82
N TYR A 89 3.37 4.69 -6.95
CA TYR A 89 2.74 4.17 -8.16
C TYR A 89 2.24 2.72 -8.01
N ILE A 90 2.96 1.90 -7.23
CA ILE A 90 2.56 0.52 -6.91
C ILE A 90 1.43 0.49 -5.87
N TYR A 91 1.42 1.44 -4.94
CA TYR A 91 0.45 1.52 -3.86
C TYR A 91 -0.99 1.49 -4.39
N GLU A 92 -1.85 0.67 -3.74
CA GLU A 92 -3.27 0.48 -4.13
C GLU A 92 -3.48 0.17 -5.62
N SER A 93 -2.49 -0.44 -6.27
CA SER A 93 -2.61 -0.95 -7.63
C SER A 93 -2.16 -2.39 -7.70
N LYS A 94 -3.12 -3.33 -7.51
CA LYS A 94 -2.83 -4.78 -7.54
C LYS A 94 -2.29 -5.24 -8.89
N ARG A 95 -2.57 -4.51 -9.97
CA ARG A 95 -1.98 -4.74 -11.30
C ARG A 95 -0.49 -4.41 -11.32
N ASN A 96 -0.12 -3.22 -10.84
CA ASN A 96 1.28 -2.78 -10.80
C ASN A 96 2.08 -3.65 -9.83
N MET A 97 1.49 -3.98 -8.68
CA MET A 97 2.09 -4.88 -7.71
C MET A 97 2.36 -6.28 -8.29
N ALA A 98 1.39 -6.87 -9.00
CA ALA A 98 1.60 -8.17 -9.64
C ALA A 98 2.77 -8.11 -10.64
N SER A 99 2.85 -7.06 -11.45
CA SER A 99 3.95 -6.86 -12.40
C SER A 99 5.30 -6.69 -11.70
N PHE A 100 5.35 -5.95 -10.59
CA PHE A 100 6.56 -5.77 -9.80
C PHE A 100 7.05 -7.10 -9.19
N LEU A 101 6.15 -7.87 -8.60
CA LEU A 101 6.50 -9.14 -7.97
C LEU A 101 6.96 -10.18 -9.00
N ASP A 102 6.31 -10.23 -10.17
CA ASP A 102 6.72 -11.08 -11.29
C ASP A 102 8.08 -10.66 -11.87
N PHE A 103 8.30 -9.36 -12.08
CA PHE A 103 9.55 -8.83 -12.65
C PHE A 103 10.78 -9.20 -11.81
N TYR A 104 10.66 -9.11 -10.49
CA TYR A 104 11.75 -9.47 -9.57
C TYR A 104 11.75 -10.95 -9.16
N ALA A 105 10.87 -11.78 -9.71
CA ALA A 105 10.69 -13.19 -9.37
C ALA A 105 10.55 -13.42 -7.84
N LEU A 106 9.85 -12.50 -7.16
CA LEU A 106 9.60 -12.58 -5.73
C LEU A 106 8.53 -13.64 -5.43
N PRO A 107 8.65 -14.42 -4.34
CA PRO A 107 7.65 -15.42 -3.97
C PRO A 107 6.32 -14.73 -3.62
N HIS A 108 5.29 -14.98 -4.39
CA HIS A 108 3.97 -14.40 -4.18
C HIS A 108 2.85 -15.35 -4.60
N ALA A 109 1.64 -15.11 -4.10
CA ALA A 109 0.46 -15.77 -4.62
C ALA A 109 0.27 -15.36 -6.08
N LYS A 110 0.49 -16.31 -7.02
CA LYS A 110 0.54 -15.99 -8.45
C LYS A 110 -0.71 -15.25 -8.90
N THR A 111 -0.49 -14.06 -9.43
CA THR A 111 -1.55 -13.13 -9.83
C THR A 111 -1.49 -12.89 -11.33
N ARG A 112 -2.65 -12.99 -11.99
CA ARG A 112 -2.78 -12.77 -13.45
C ARG A 112 -3.77 -11.64 -13.69
N VAL A 113 -3.43 -10.77 -14.63
CA VAL A 113 -4.27 -9.63 -15.04
C VAL A 113 -4.70 -9.83 -16.48
N PHE A 114 -6.00 -9.94 -16.69
CA PHE A 114 -6.59 -10.14 -18.03
C PHE A 114 -7.26 -8.84 -18.49
N SER A 115 -6.87 -8.35 -19.66
CA SER A 115 -7.54 -7.25 -20.37
C SER A 115 -8.46 -7.74 -21.49
N LYS A 116 -8.36 -9.02 -21.86
CA LYS A 116 -9.19 -9.65 -22.89
C LYS A 116 -10.10 -10.72 -22.27
N LYS A 117 -11.39 -10.63 -22.57
CA LYS A 117 -12.42 -11.56 -22.05
C LYS A 117 -12.11 -13.01 -22.42
N ASN A 118 -11.73 -13.27 -23.68
CA ASN A 118 -11.52 -14.64 -24.15
C ASN A 118 -10.34 -15.31 -23.43
N GLU A 119 -9.23 -14.60 -23.23
CA GLU A 119 -8.09 -15.10 -22.46
C GLU A 119 -8.48 -15.40 -21.01
N ALA A 120 -9.25 -14.51 -20.37
CA ALA A 120 -9.75 -14.74 -19.02
C ALA A 120 -10.61 -16.01 -18.95
N ILE A 121 -11.57 -16.18 -19.89
CA ILE A 121 -12.47 -17.34 -19.90
C ILE A 121 -11.70 -18.64 -20.15
N GLU A 122 -10.73 -18.63 -21.04
CA GLU A 122 -9.88 -19.81 -21.32
C GLU A 122 -9.09 -20.21 -20.08
N TYR A 123 -8.41 -19.24 -19.44
CA TYR A 123 -7.72 -19.50 -18.17
C TYR A 123 -8.66 -20.05 -17.10
N LEU A 124 -9.84 -19.46 -16.92
CA LEU A 124 -10.81 -19.87 -15.91
C LEU A 124 -11.32 -21.31 -16.12
N ARG A 125 -11.36 -21.82 -17.36
CA ARG A 125 -11.73 -23.23 -17.63
C ARG A 125 -10.69 -24.23 -17.10
N GLN A 126 -9.42 -23.82 -17.12
CA GLN A 126 -8.28 -24.67 -16.77
C GLN A 126 -7.82 -24.46 -15.34
N ALA A 127 -8.32 -23.41 -14.66
CA ALA A 127 -7.88 -23.04 -13.32
C ALA A 127 -8.25 -24.08 -12.28
N THR A 128 -7.35 -24.30 -11.34
CA THR A 128 -7.62 -25.11 -10.12
C THR A 128 -8.39 -24.28 -9.12
N TYR A 129 -9.60 -24.70 -8.79
CA TYR A 129 -10.46 -24.01 -7.83
C TYR A 129 -10.22 -24.46 -6.39
N PRO A 130 -10.43 -23.57 -5.37
CA PRO A 130 -10.87 -22.20 -5.51
C PRO A 130 -9.79 -21.25 -6.03
N ILE A 131 -10.19 -20.14 -6.66
CA ILE A 131 -9.36 -19.01 -7.04
C ILE A 131 -9.79 -17.75 -6.29
N VAL A 132 -8.96 -16.71 -6.32
CA VAL A 132 -9.30 -15.40 -5.76
C VAL A 132 -9.43 -14.39 -6.89
N VAL A 133 -10.57 -13.65 -6.92
CA VAL A 133 -10.77 -12.51 -7.82
C VAL A 133 -10.71 -11.24 -6.98
N LYS A 134 -9.86 -10.30 -7.38
CA LYS A 134 -9.65 -9.03 -6.65
C LYS A 134 -9.98 -7.83 -7.54
N SER A 135 -10.39 -6.72 -6.94
CA SER A 135 -10.36 -5.42 -7.62
C SER A 135 -8.94 -4.84 -7.60
N ASN A 136 -8.67 -3.90 -8.51
CA ASN A 136 -7.37 -3.21 -8.56
C ASN A 136 -7.15 -2.36 -7.30
N ILE A 137 -8.12 -1.54 -6.95
CA ILE A 137 -8.14 -0.73 -5.73
C ILE A 137 -9.14 -1.31 -4.74
N GLY A 138 -8.83 -1.21 -3.45
CA GLY A 138 -9.72 -1.61 -2.38
C GLY A 138 -8.98 -2.06 -1.13
N ALA A 139 -9.35 -1.48 0.01
CA ALA A 139 -8.80 -1.76 1.31
C ALA A 139 -9.68 -2.71 2.13
N GLY A 140 -9.12 -3.35 3.17
CA GLY A 140 -9.86 -4.15 4.14
C GLY A 140 -10.55 -5.40 3.58
N GLY A 141 -10.07 -5.94 2.46
CA GLY A 141 -10.63 -7.16 1.86
C GLY A 141 -12.02 -7.03 1.25
N THR A 142 -12.55 -5.81 1.08
CA THR A 142 -13.91 -5.53 0.63
C THR A 142 -14.19 -5.94 -0.82
N ALA A 143 -13.14 -6.08 -1.63
CA ALA A 143 -13.24 -6.46 -3.04
C ALA A 143 -12.41 -7.71 -3.35
N VAL A 144 -12.37 -8.66 -2.42
CA VAL A 144 -11.71 -9.95 -2.53
C VAL A 144 -12.74 -11.07 -2.50
N TYR A 145 -12.88 -11.80 -3.60
CA TYR A 145 -13.85 -12.86 -3.79
C TYR A 145 -13.14 -14.21 -3.95
N ILE A 146 -13.40 -15.14 -3.03
CA ILE A 146 -13.00 -16.54 -3.17
C ILE A 146 -14.06 -17.22 -4.03
N VAL A 147 -13.63 -17.76 -5.16
CA VAL A 147 -14.52 -18.33 -6.19
C VAL A 147 -14.21 -19.82 -6.34
N ASP A 148 -15.19 -20.65 -6.12
CA ASP A 148 -15.07 -22.11 -6.00
C ASP A 148 -15.34 -22.88 -7.30
N SER A 149 -15.78 -22.21 -8.36
CA SER A 149 -16.18 -22.89 -9.59
C SER A 149 -16.07 -22.03 -10.83
N PHE A 150 -15.85 -22.66 -11.99
CA PHE A 150 -15.84 -22.00 -13.30
C PHE A 150 -17.14 -21.23 -13.57
N GLY A 151 -18.30 -21.76 -13.21
CA GLY A 151 -19.59 -21.11 -13.44
C GLY A 151 -19.69 -19.75 -12.73
N LYS A 152 -19.24 -19.68 -11.46
CA LYS A 152 -19.19 -18.42 -10.69
C LYS A 152 -18.13 -17.47 -11.28
N ALA A 153 -16.93 -17.97 -11.58
CA ALA A 153 -15.87 -17.17 -12.18
C ALA A 153 -16.28 -16.55 -13.53
N LYS A 154 -16.92 -17.33 -14.39
CA LYS A 154 -17.44 -16.89 -15.69
C LYS A 154 -18.51 -15.78 -15.54
N ARG A 155 -19.39 -15.87 -14.52
CA ARG A 155 -20.37 -14.80 -14.22
C ARG A 155 -19.67 -13.49 -13.86
N ILE A 156 -18.61 -13.56 -13.04
CA ILE A 156 -17.81 -12.38 -12.66
C ILE A 156 -17.12 -11.81 -13.90
N ALA A 157 -16.47 -12.64 -14.71
CA ALA A 157 -15.84 -12.21 -15.97
C ALA A 157 -16.85 -11.53 -16.91
N ASN A 158 -18.06 -12.07 -17.05
CA ASN A 158 -19.10 -11.47 -17.86
C ASN A 158 -19.56 -10.09 -17.33
N LYS A 159 -19.56 -9.88 -16.02
CA LYS A 159 -19.84 -8.55 -15.44
C LYS A 159 -18.70 -7.56 -15.72
N ILE A 160 -17.44 -8.00 -15.55
CA ILE A 160 -16.26 -7.15 -15.75
C ILE A 160 -16.12 -6.72 -17.22
N PHE A 161 -16.31 -7.64 -18.16
CA PHE A 161 -16.10 -7.40 -19.60
C PHE A 161 -17.39 -7.08 -20.37
N GLY A 162 -18.55 -7.12 -19.70
CA GLY A 162 -19.86 -6.87 -20.32
C GLY A 162 -20.30 -5.40 -20.24
N CYS A 163 -21.52 -5.15 -20.69
CA CYS A 163 -22.17 -3.85 -20.64
C CYS A 163 -22.76 -3.49 -19.27
N HIS A 164 -22.77 -4.44 -18.31
CA HIS A 164 -23.28 -4.24 -16.97
C HIS A 164 -22.22 -3.67 -16.00
N ASN A 165 -22.66 -3.38 -14.78
CA ASN A 165 -21.89 -2.73 -13.70
C ASN A 165 -20.68 -3.53 -13.19
N GLY A 166 -19.71 -3.90 -13.92
CA GLY A 166 -18.42 -4.46 -13.50
C GLY A 166 -18.36 -5.24 -12.17
N LEU A 167 -17.19 -5.43 -11.64
CA LEU A 167 -16.97 -5.91 -10.27
C LEU A 167 -17.19 -4.74 -9.31
N ILE A 168 -18.21 -4.81 -8.47
CA ILE A 168 -18.48 -3.77 -7.48
C ILE A 168 -17.46 -3.88 -6.36
N CYS A 169 -16.64 -2.85 -6.22
CA CYS A 169 -15.73 -2.68 -5.12
C CYS A 169 -16.46 -1.90 -4.04
N THR A 170 -16.96 -2.58 -3.03
CA THR A 170 -17.50 -1.93 -1.84
C THR A 170 -16.33 -1.46 -0.97
N GLY A 171 -15.68 -0.38 -1.36
CA GLY A 171 -14.72 0.32 -0.51
C GLY A 171 -15.40 0.91 0.73
N ASN A 172 -14.63 1.45 1.65
CA ASN A 172 -15.17 2.25 2.75
C ASN A 172 -16.10 3.31 2.15
N LYS A 173 -17.36 3.31 2.58
CA LYS A 173 -18.31 4.35 2.15
C LYS A 173 -17.70 5.70 2.55
N PRO A 174 -17.45 6.60 1.60
CA PRO A 174 -17.05 7.94 1.98
C PRO A 174 -18.19 8.53 2.82
N THR A 175 -17.87 8.99 4.01
CA THR A 175 -18.82 9.81 4.75
C THR A 175 -18.90 11.15 4.02
N SER A 176 -20.11 11.59 3.71
CA SER A 176 -20.44 12.76 2.90
C SER A 176 -19.63 14.01 3.23
N ASP A 177 -19.28 14.17 4.51
CA ASP A 177 -18.65 15.39 5.04
C ASP A 177 -17.14 15.42 4.84
N LYS A 178 -16.52 14.29 4.56
CA LYS A 178 -15.06 14.17 4.49
C LYS A 178 -14.48 14.28 3.07
N TYR A 179 -15.27 14.00 2.04
CA TYR A 179 -14.73 13.85 0.68
C TYR A 179 -15.48 14.64 -0.40
N LEU A 180 -16.49 15.43 -0.08
CA LEU A 180 -17.30 16.21 -1.03
C LEU A 180 -17.83 15.41 -2.24
N ILE A 181 -17.96 14.07 -2.09
CA ILE A 181 -18.41 13.19 -3.17
C ILE A 181 -19.90 12.98 -3.05
N PRO A 182 -20.65 13.07 -4.15
CA PRO A 182 -22.08 12.78 -4.16
C PRO A 182 -22.36 11.36 -3.61
N ILE A 183 -23.24 11.26 -2.64
CA ILE A 183 -23.60 10.06 -1.86
C ILE A 183 -24.00 8.83 -2.72
N GLY A 184 -24.32 9.02 -4.02
CA GLY A 184 -24.67 7.95 -4.94
C GLY A 184 -23.51 7.06 -5.41
N LEU A 185 -22.26 7.41 -5.11
CA LEU A 185 -21.07 6.66 -5.53
C LEU A 185 -20.58 5.72 -4.42
N SER A 186 -21.45 4.91 -3.85
CA SER A 186 -21.05 3.85 -2.92
C SER A 186 -20.48 2.65 -3.70
N GLY A 187 -19.18 2.68 -3.97
CA GLY A 187 -18.45 1.60 -4.62
C GLY A 187 -18.10 1.90 -6.06
N GLN A 188 -16.89 1.51 -6.43
CA GLN A 188 -16.43 1.55 -7.82
C GLN A 188 -16.72 0.26 -8.53
N SER A 189 -17.06 0.36 -9.82
CA SER A 189 -17.15 -0.80 -10.71
C SER A 189 -15.85 -0.96 -11.47
N GLN A 190 -15.11 -2.01 -11.18
CA GLN A 190 -13.96 -2.37 -12.01
C GLN A 190 -14.44 -3.03 -13.30
N LYS A 191 -14.07 -2.44 -14.45
CA LYS A 191 -14.40 -2.94 -15.80
C LYS A 191 -13.12 -3.15 -16.62
N HIS A 192 -13.26 -3.95 -17.66
CA HIS A 192 -12.26 -4.17 -18.72
C HIS A 192 -10.93 -4.77 -18.26
N ASN A 193 -10.78 -5.12 -17.01
CA ASN A 193 -9.65 -5.90 -16.54
C ASN A 193 -10.08 -6.81 -15.38
N MET A 194 -9.63 -8.06 -15.39
CA MET A 194 -9.91 -9.06 -14.36
C MET A 194 -8.61 -9.49 -13.72
N ILE A 195 -8.53 -9.39 -12.40
CA ILE A 195 -7.38 -9.83 -11.61
C ILE A 195 -7.74 -11.15 -10.95
N VAL A 196 -6.98 -12.19 -11.25
CA VAL A 196 -7.15 -13.53 -10.70
C VAL A 196 -5.87 -13.94 -9.99
N GLN A 197 -6.00 -14.42 -8.76
CA GLN A 197 -4.89 -14.89 -7.94
C GLN A 197 -5.13 -16.34 -7.53
N ASP A 198 -4.06 -17.12 -7.46
CA ASP A 198 -4.12 -18.49 -6.96
C ASP A 198 -4.48 -18.47 -5.47
N PHE A 199 -5.38 -19.37 -5.06
CA PHE A 199 -5.81 -19.47 -3.66
C PHE A 199 -4.83 -20.33 -2.88
N HIS A 200 -4.44 -19.86 -1.71
CA HIS A 200 -3.63 -20.64 -0.75
C HIS A 200 -4.34 -20.68 0.61
N LYS A 201 -4.33 -21.85 1.25
CA LYS A 201 -4.71 -21.96 2.66
C LYS A 201 -3.57 -21.40 3.49
N ILE A 202 -3.89 -20.43 4.35
CA ILE A 202 -2.92 -19.72 5.18
C ILE A 202 -3.14 -20.03 6.67
N LYS A 203 -2.07 -19.97 7.45
CA LYS A 203 -2.12 -20.01 8.91
C LYS A 203 -2.48 -18.64 9.47
N TRP A 204 -1.78 -17.61 8.97
CA TRP A 204 -1.94 -16.18 9.24
C TRP A 204 -1.25 -15.37 8.14
N GLU A 205 -1.33 -14.06 8.26
CA GLU A 205 -0.57 -13.13 7.44
C GLU A 205 0.38 -12.34 8.32
N TRP A 206 1.65 -12.27 7.95
CA TRP A 206 2.61 -11.36 8.55
C TRP A 206 2.46 -10.00 7.92
N ARG A 207 2.40 -8.96 8.74
CA ARG A 207 2.60 -7.58 8.32
C ARG A 207 3.97 -7.15 8.74
N VAL A 208 4.81 -6.75 7.78
CA VAL A 208 6.15 -6.21 8.04
C VAL A 208 6.26 -4.83 7.43
N LEU A 209 6.51 -3.85 8.28
CA LEU A 209 6.65 -2.45 7.89
C LEU A 209 8.12 -2.07 7.88
N LYS A 210 8.54 -1.32 6.86
CA LYS A 210 9.85 -0.66 6.79
C LYS A 210 9.68 0.85 6.73
N ILE A 211 10.47 1.59 7.51
CA ILE A 211 10.64 3.05 7.42
C ILE A 211 12.13 3.32 7.64
N GLY A 212 12.85 3.70 6.58
CA GLY A 212 14.31 3.79 6.64
C GLY A 212 14.91 2.45 7.06
N ASN A 213 15.71 2.47 8.11
CA ASN A 213 16.31 1.26 8.70
C ASN A 213 15.44 0.60 9.79
N SER A 214 14.27 1.16 10.06
CA SER A 214 13.33 0.63 11.06
C SER A 214 12.41 -0.40 10.44
N TYR A 215 12.26 -1.54 11.12
CA TYR A 215 11.31 -2.59 10.77
C TYR A 215 10.38 -2.88 11.93
N PHE A 216 9.13 -3.15 11.60
CA PHE A 216 8.09 -3.55 12.55
C PHE A 216 7.41 -4.79 12.01
N GLY A 217 6.95 -5.66 12.89
CA GLY A 217 6.24 -6.83 12.41
C GLY A 217 5.25 -7.39 13.42
N HIS A 218 4.14 -7.90 12.91
CA HIS A 218 3.13 -8.60 13.69
C HIS A 218 2.31 -9.55 12.81
N GLN A 219 1.60 -10.46 13.45
CA GLN A 219 0.67 -11.36 12.77
C GLN A 219 -0.71 -10.70 12.63
N LYS A 220 -1.32 -10.82 11.46
CA LYS A 220 -2.75 -10.67 11.25
C LYS A 220 -3.39 -12.04 11.34
N LEU A 221 -4.08 -12.31 12.43
CA LEU A 221 -4.74 -13.60 12.67
C LEU A 221 -5.99 -13.73 11.79
N LEU A 222 -6.42 -14.97 11.55
CA LEU A 222 -7.54 -15.22 10.67
C LEU A 222 -8.89 -14.91 11.34
N LYS A 223 -9.78 -14.29 10.56
CA LYS A 223 -11.22 -14.25 10.81
C LYS A 223 -11.91 -15.10 9.76
N GLY A 224 -12.24 -16.32 10.08
CA GLY A 224 -12.67 -17.33 9.10
C GLY A 224 -11.51 -17.70 8.17
N ASN A 225 -11.72 -17.61 6.86
CA ASN A 225 -10.71 -17.94 5.83
C ASN A 225 -9.93 -16.73 5.31
N LYS A 226 -10.04 -15.57 5.96
CA LYS A 226 -9.36 -14.34 5.56
C LYS A 226 -8.53 -13.79 6.72
N ALA A 227 -7.35 -13.26 6.41
CA ALA A 227 -6.59 -12.46 7.37
C ALA A 227 -7.43 -11.25 7.81
N SER A 228 -7.44 -10.92 9.10
CA SER A 228 -8.18 -9.78 9.61
C SER A 228 -7.45 -8.49 9.24
N GLY A 229 -8.14 -7.57 8.58
CA GLY A 229 -7.56 -6.27 8.19
C GLY A 229 -7.20 -5.35 9.38
N SER A 230 -7.81 -5.56 10.54
CA SER A 230 -7.55 -4.84 11.79
C SER A 230 -8.38 -5.45 12.90
N GLY A 231 -7.78 -5.82 14.01
CA GLY A 231 -8.49 -6.24 15.22
C GLY A 231 -8.10 -7.59 15.80
N LEU A 232 -7.55 -8.51 15.01
CA LEU A 232 -6.97 -9.76 15.53
C LEU A 232 -5.48 -9.77 15.22
N VAL A 233 -4.69 -9.29 16.16
CA VAL A 233 -3.23 -9.15 16.04
C VAL A 233 -2.55 -10.16 16.97
N GLY A 234 -1.56 -10.88 16.44
CA GLY A 234 -0.62 -11.68 17.24
C GLY A 234 0.68 -10.88 17.40
N TRP A 235 0.97 -10.49 18.62
CA TRP A 235 2.19 -9.78 18.97
C TRP A 235 3.31 -10.79 19.25
N VAL A 236 4.02 -11.14 18.18
CA VAL A 236 5.18 -12.05 18.25
C VAL A 236 6.29 -11.54 17.37
N MET A 237 7.54 -11.82 17.74
CA MET A 237 8.70 -11.51 16.93
C MET A 237 8.59 -12.23 15.58
N PRO A 238 8.63 -11.51 14.43
CA PRO A 238 8.65 -12.16 13.13
C PRO A 238 9.90 -13.03 12.96
N PRO A 239 9.75 -14.22 12.35
CA PRO A 239 10.91 -15.03 11.96
C PRO A 239 11.86 -14.27 11.02
N ILE A 240 13.14 -14.61 11.09
CA ILE A 240 14.16 -13.93 10.28
C ILE A 240 13.90 -14.06 8.77
N GLU A 241 13.30 -15.17 8.33
CA GLU A 241 12.95 -15.42 6.93
C GLU A 241 11.87 -14.45 6.45
N VAL A 242 10.91 -14.10 7.31
CA VAL A 242 9.85 -13.12 7.04
C VAL A 242 10.45 -11.73 6.93
N LEU A 243 11.33 -11.34 7.85
CA LEU A 243 12.03 -10.05 7.82
C LEU A 243 12.92 -9.91 6.59
N ASN A 244 13.67 -10.95 6.26
CA ASN A 244 14.55 -10.98 5.07
C ASN A 244 13.74 -10.92 3.76
N LEU A 245 12.58 -11.56 3.70
CA LEU A 245 11.70 -11.47 2.54
C LEU A 245 11.18 -10.03 2.37
N ALA A 246 10.70 -9.39 3.44
CA ALA A 246 10.25 -8.01 3.40
C ALA A 246 11.40 -7.05 3.01
N LYS A 247 12.61 -7.26 3.58
CA LYS A 247 13.80 -6.50 3.20
C LYS A 247 14.13 -6.66 1.72
N SER A 248 14.09 -7.88 1.20
CA SER A 248 14.36 -8.16 -0.23
C SER A 248 13.41 -7.43 -1.17
N VAL A 249 12.11 -7.33 -0.80
CA VAL A 249 11.13 -6.53 -1.54
C VAL A 249 11.55 -5.07 -1.60
N CYS A 250 11.92 -4.51 -0.44
CA CYS A 250 12.28 -3.12 -0.32
C CYS A 250 13.59 -2.78 -1.05
N ASP A 251 14.60 -3.64 -0.93
CA ASP A 251 15.89 -3.46 -1.60
C ASP A 251 15.73 -3.50 -3.13
N LYS A 252 15.00 -4.48 -3.66
CA LYS A 252 14.73 -4.61 -5.11
C LYS A 252 13.94 -3.43 -5.66
N GLY A 253 13.00 -2.88 -4.90
CA GLY A 253 12.21 -1.72 -5.29
C GLY A 253 12.91 -0.38 -5.06
N GLY A 254 13.95 -0.34 -4.22
CA GLY A 254 14.53 0.90 -3.69
C GLY A 254 13.53 1.65 -2.82
N PHE A 255 12.81 0.92 -1.94
CA PHE A 255 11.76 1.50 -1.12
C PHE A 255 12.27 1.87 0.27
N ASP A 256 12.19 3.15 0.62
CA ASP A 256 12.48 3.63 1.98
C ASP A 256 11.34 3.38 2.94
N VAL A 257 10.10 3.33 2.41
CA VAL A 257 8.88 3.05 3.16
C VAL A 257 8.06 2.01 2.42
N MET A 258 7.75 0.91 3.11
CA MET A 258 6.87 -0.12 2.56
C MET A 258 6.27 -0.98 3.68
N ASP A 259 5.00 -1.28 3.58
CA ASP A 259 4.32 -2.39 4.25
C ASP A 259 4.35 -3.59 3.30
N VAL A 260 4.78 -4.74 3.80
CA VAL A 260 4.81 -6.01 3.07
C VAL A 260 3.97 -7.02 3.83
N ASP A 261 2.79 -7.30 3.30
CA ASP A 261 1.90 -8.34 3.81
C ASP A 261 2.29 -9.71 3.22
N ILE A 262 2.66 -10.66 4.08
CA ILE A 262 3.21 -11.97 3.70
C ILE A 262 2.34 -13.08 4.27
N PHE A 263 1.75 -13.90 3.41
CA PHE A 263 1.08 -15.12 3.82
C PHE A 263 2.07 -16.16 4.34
N GLU A 264 1.80 -16.73 5.52
CA GLU A 264 2.35 -18.01 5.90
C GLU A 264 1.32 -19.10 5.62
N THR A 265 1.60 -19.93 4.63
CA THR A 265 0.70 -21.00 4.20
C THR A 265 0.73 -22.18 5.17
N VAL A 266 -0.29 -23.03 5.13
CA VAL A 266 -0.35 -24.24 6.00
C VAL A 266 0.77 -25.24 5.71
N ASP A 267 1.35 -25.20 4.52
CA ASP A 267 2.51 -26.00 4.10
C ASP A 267 3.86 -25.27 4.34
N GLY A 268 3.85 -24.13 5.04
CA GLY A 268 5.04 -23.44 5.53
C GLY A 268 5.71 -22.50 4.51
N ARG A 269 5.12 -22.26 3.33
CA ARG A 269 5.64 -21.29 2.37
C ARG A 269 5.31 -19.86 2.79
N LEU A 270 6.23 -18.94 2.48
CA LEU A 270 6.03 -17.50 2.61
C LEU A 270 5.73 -16.92 1.24
N LEU A 271 4.56 -16.28 1.08
CA LEU A 271 4.11 -15.70 -0.18
C LEU A 271 3.67 -14.26 0.04
N ILE A 272 4.26 -13.32 -0.68
CA ILE A 272 3.85 -11.92 -0.64
C ILE A 272 2.41 -11.81 -1.15
N ASN A 273 1.56 -11.20 -0.36
CA ASN A 273 0.16 -10.94 -0.68
C ASN A 273 -0.06 -9.52 -1.19
N GLU A 274 0.51 -8.54 -0.48
CA GLU A 274 0.31 -7.12 -0.76
C GLU A 274 1.54 -6.30 -0.34
N ILE A 275 1.80 -5.19 -1.07
CA ILE A 275 2.80 -4.20 -0.69
C ILE A 275 2.19 -2.81 -0.74
N GLN A 276 2.43 -1.98 0.30
CA GLN A 276 1.77 -0.69 0.46
C GLN A 276 2.74 0.38 0.96
N ALA A 277 2.91 1.47 0.22
CA ALA A 277 3.73 2.61 0.64
C ALA A 277 3.06 3.44 1.75
N GLN A 278 1.73 3.38 1.82
CA GLN A 278 0.92 4.08 2.82
C GLN A 278 0.23 3.05 3.71
N PHE A 279 0.49 3.13 5.01
CA PHE A 279 -0.08 2.23 6.00
C PHE A 279 -0.27 2.97 7.32
N GLY A 280 -1.31 2.64 8.06
CA GLY A 280 -1.62 3.25 9.33
C GLY A 280 -2.03 2.25 10.38
N SER A 281 -2.01 2.70 11.62
CA SER A 281 -2.57 2.03 12.78
C SER A 281 -3.14 3.08 13.71
N TYR A 282 -4.19 2.73 14.43
CA TYR A 282 -4.74 3.60 15.49
C TYR A 282 -3.90 3.53 16.78
N LEU A 283 -2.93 2.59 16.84
CA LEU A 283 -2.03 2.42 17.98
C LEU A 283 -0.75 3.20 17.77
N ASP A 284 -0.14 3.67 18.85
CA ASP A 284 1.15 4.37 18.81
C ASP A 284 2.34 3.43 18.55
N TYR A 285 2.06 2.14 18.33
CA TYR A 285 3.06 1.11 18.04
C TYR A 285 2.57 0.16 16.93
N GLN A 286 3.51 -0.47 16.24
CA GLN A 286 3.29 -1.44 15.16
C GLN A 286 3.88 -2.82 15.47
N MET A 287 4.60 -2.93 16.59
CA MET A 287 5.23 -4.16 17.04
C MET A 287 5.33 -4.16 18.56
N MET A 288 5.12 -5.32 19.16
CA MET A 288 5.35 -5.57 20.58
C MET A 288 6.09 -6.91 20.76
N VAL A 289 7.01 -6.93 21.72
CA VAL A 289 7.71 -8.14 22.19
C VAL A 289 7.70 -8.10 23.71
N ASP A 290 7.24 -9.18 24.34
CA ASP A 290 7.12 -9.28 25.81
C ASP A 290 6.36 -8.08 26.42
N ASP A 291 5.22 -7.73 25.81
CA ASP A 291 4.35 -6.60 26.19
C ASP A 291 5.02 -5.20 26.10
N LYS A 292 6.17 -5.11 25.47
CA LYS A 292 6.86 -3.85 25.24
C LYS A 292 6.79 -3.43 23.78
N PRO A 293 6.36 -2.19 23.48
CA PRO A 293 6.39 -1.66 22.12
C PRO A 293 7.83 -1.40 21.67
N GLY A 294 8.09 -1.55 20.38
CA GLY A 294 9.40 -1.27 19.84
C GLY A 294 9.50 -1.45 18.34
N ARG A 295 10.73 -1.50 17.87
CA ARG A 295 11.10 -1.76 16.47
C ARG A 295 12.32 -2.65 16.37
N LEU A 296 12.58 -3.15 15.18
CA LEU A 296 13.86 -3.73 14.79
C LEU A 296 14.62 -2.69 13.96
N VAL A 297 15.86 -2.41 14.32
CA VAL A 297 16.75 -1.56 13.52
C VAL A 297 17.72 -2.47 12.76
N TYR A 298 17.76 -2.31 11.44
CA TYR A 298 18.65 -3.10 10.59
C TYR A 298 19.94 -2.34 10.30
N SER A 299 21.06 -3.07 10.39
CA SER A 299 22.33 -2.67 9.80
C SER A 299 23.05 -3.89 9.20
N ASP A 300 23.91 -3.67 8.21
CA ASP A 300 24.64 -4.77 7.55
C ASP A 300 25.59 -5.50 8.52
N GLU A 301 26.09 -4.80 9.54
CA GLU A 301 27.01 -5.37 10.53
C GLU A 301 26.30 -6.24 11.58
N LYS A 302 25.10 -5.82 12.04
CA LYS A 302 24.39 -6.41 13.19
C LYS A 302 23.13 -7.16 12.82
N GLY A 303 22.67 -7.03 11.57
CA GLY A 303 21.35 -7.52 11.18
C GLY A 303 20.21 -6.74 11.86
N PHE A 304 19.13 -7.42 12.22
CA PHE A 304 17.98 -6.83 12.90
C PHE A 304 18.19 -6.82 14.41
N VAL A 305 18.22 -5.65 15.02
CA VAL A 305 18.40 -5.47 16.47
C VAL A 305 17.17 -4.81 17.07
N TRP A 306 16.64 -5.40 18.15
CA TRP A 306 15.49 -4.87 18.87
C TRP A 306 15.81 -3.56 19.59
N GLU A 307 14.90 -2.60 19.48
CA GLU A 307 14.92 -1.32 20.18
C GLU A 307 13.53 -1.05 20.75
N GLU A 308 13.44 -0.96 22.09
CA GLU A 308 12.19 -0.63 22.78
C GLU A 308 11.83 0.84 22.60
N GLY A 309 10.56 1.16 22.37
CA GLY A 309 10.07 2.52 22.23
C GLY A 309 8.75 2.64 21.47
N VAL A 310 8.25 3.87 21.38
CA VAL A 310 7.00 4.21 20.70
C VAL A 310 7.33 4.94 19.40
N PHE A 311 7.13 4.30 18.26
CA PHE A 311 7.58 4.77 16.95
C PHE A 311 6.48 5.01 15.93
N ASN A 312 5.20 4.79 16.30
CA ASN A 312 4.07 4.92 15.36
C ASN A 312 3.21 6.18 15.58
N ARG A 313 3.67 7.12 16.38
CA ARG A 313 2.95 8.36 16.62
C ARG A 313 2.61 9.08 15.31
N LEU A 314 1.42 9.71 15.26
CA LEU A 314 0.88 10.35 14.06
C LEU A 314 0.87 9.41 12.84
N ASN A 315 0.49 8.14 13.01
CA ASN A 315 0.55 7.12 11.93
C ASN A 315 1.95 6.93 11.34
N SER A 316 2.97 6.89 12.18
CA SER A 316 4.40 6.85 11.80
C SER A 316 4.92 8.11 11.09
N CYS A 317 4.13 9.17 10.94
CA CYS A 317 4.57 10.36 10.20
C CYS A 317 5.76 11.05 10.84
N LEU A 318 5.91 10.98 12.18
CA LEU A 318 7.14 11.47 12.83
C LEU A 318 8.38 10.74 12.32
N LEU A 319 8.38 9.41 12.37
CA LEU A 319 9.52 8.60 11.91
C LEU A 319 9.76 8.76 10.40
N ARG A 320 8.70 8.91 9.62
CA ARG A 320 8.80 9.14 8.17
C ARG A 320 9.43 10.48 7.84
N VAL A 321 9.03 11.56 8.53
CA VAL A 321 9.64 12.89 8.35
C VAL A 321 11.10 12.88 8.77
N GLN A 322 11.44 12.24 9.91
CA GLN A 322 12.84 12.08 10.34
C GLN A 322 13.68 11.37 9.28
N ASN A 323 13.18 10.24 8.75
CA ASN A 323 13.89 9.50 7.71
C ASN A 323 14.05 10.32 6.42
N PHE A 324 13.02 11.09 6.01
CA PHE A 324 13.14 11.95 4.83
C PHE A 324 14.16 13.07 5.02
N VAL A 325 14.19 13.70 6.20
CA VAL A 325 15.22 14.68 6.57
C VAL A 325 16.63 14.08 6.49
N GLU A 326 16.81 12.85 6.96
CA GLU A 326 18.09 12.13 6.86
C GLU A 326 18.50 11.88 5.39
N ILE A 327 17.54 11.53 4.52
CA ILE A 327 17.79 11.34 3.08
C ILE A 327 18.23 12.65 2.45
N LEU A 328 17.46 13.73 2.64
CA LEU A 328 17.77 15.05 2.08
C LEU A 328 19.09 15.65 2.61
N SER A 329 19.56 15.20 3.78
CA SER A 329 20.83 15.66 4.34
C SER A 329 22.08 14.95 3.78
N LYS A 330 21.88 13.86 3.02
CA LYS A 330 22.95 13.06 2.40
C LYS A 330 23.15 13.39 0.92
N GLU A 331 22.15 14.04 0.29
CA GLU A 331 22.25 14.59 -1.07
C GLU A 331 22.90 15.97 -1.09
#